data_3fd8706bd1ac5db17b7172834b5e2966
#
_entry.id   3fd8706bd1ac5db17b7172834b5e2966
#
_cell.length_a   1.000
_cell.length_b   1.000
_cell.length_c   1.000
_cell.angle_alpha   90.00
_cell.angle_beta   90.00
_cell.angle_gamma   90.00
#
_symmetry.space_group_name_H-M   'P 1'
#
loop_
_entity.id
_entity.type
_entity.pdbx_description
1 polymer ?
#
loop_
_entity_poly.entity_id
_entity_poly.type
_entity_poly.pdbx_seq_one_letter_code
_entity_poly.pdbx_strand_id
1 'polypeptide(L)'
;FDANLAYEAVKQPAMQKINGIQYIQKLAFIPADSVNESVAKALEYAIDDACIALMAKSMGKTEDAAYYDKRAKLYKLYFDSNTKFMRGKLANGQFRAPFSPFEAKHRENDYCEGNGWQYTWLVPQDVHGLIKLMGGDKYFTNKLDSLFNASGSMGEEASPDISGLIGQYAQGNEPNHHIPYLYNFAGEQWKTASMTRTLMDSMYTSQPDGLCGNEDAGQMSA
;
A
#
# COMPACT_ATOMS: atom_id res chain seq x y z
N PHE A 1 -12.18 -15.49 22.76
CA PHE A 1 -13.23 -14.74 22.03
C PHE A 1 -14.02 -15.68 21.11
N ASP A 2 -15.21 -15.27 20.71
CA ASP A 2 -16.02 -16.03 19.76
C ASP A 2 -15.49 -15.83 18.32
N ALA A 3 -14.81 -16.84 17.82
CA ALA A 3 -14.18 -16.78 16.49
C ALA A 3 -15.20 -16.73 15.33
N ASN A 4 -16.39 -17.33 15.50
CA ASN A 4 -17.44 -17.29 14.48
C ASN A 4 -18.04 -15.89 14.39
N LEU A 5 -18.36 -15.29 15.53
CA LEU A 5 -18.87 -13.91 15.59
C LEU A 5 -17.84 -12.93 15.02
N ALA A 6 -16.57 -13.06 15.40
CA ALA A 6 -15.49 -12.23 14.86
C ALA A 6 -15.36 -12.38 13.34
N TYR A 7 -15.42 -13.62 12.83
CA TYR A 7 -15.36 -13.87 11.40
C TYR A 7 -16.50 -13.20 10.62
N GLU A 8 -17.74 -13.32 11.08
CA GLU A 8 -18.89 -12.65 10.44
C GLU A 8 -18.75 -11.11 10.54
N ALA A 9 -18.23 -10.60 11.65
CA ALA A 9 -18.01 -9.17 11.84
C ALA A 9 -17.00 -8.58 10.85
N VAL A 10 -15.90 -9.27 10.54
CA VAL A 10 -14.91 -8.79 9.54
C VAL A 10 -15.36 -9.01 8.11
N LYS A 11 -16.18 -10.02 7.86
CA LYS A 11 -16.73 -10.35 6.54
C LYS A 11 -17.80 -9.37 6.07
N GLN A 12 -18.63 -8.88 6.99
CA GLN A 12 -19.73 -7.98 6.68
C GLN A 12 -19.28 -6.68 5.98
N PRO A 13 -18.27 -5.92 6.49
CA PRO A 13 -17.76 -4.72 5.82
C PRO A 13 -17.23 -5.00 4.41
N ALA A 14 -16.52 -6.12 4.23
CA ALA A 14 -15.93 -6.51 2.95
C ALA A 14 -16.95 -6.80 1.84
N MET A 15 -18.22 -6.92 2.18
CA MET A 15 -19.32 -7.20 1.25
C MET A 15 -20.33 -6.04 1.11
N GLN A 16 -20.07 -4.90 1.72
CA GLN A 16 -20.93 -3.72 1.61
C GLN A 16 -20.91 -3.13 0.19
N LYS A 17 -21.92 -2.32 -0.13
CA LYS A 17 -22.04 -1.67 -1.45
C LYS A 17 -21.71 -0.18 -1.38
N ILE A 18 -20.68 0.17 -0.60
CA ILE A 18 -20.19 1.55 -0.37
C ILE A 18 -18.68 1.62 -0.56
N ASN A 19 -18.12 2.81 -0.59
CA ASN A 19 -16.69 3.11 -0.58
C ASN A 19 -15.86 2.40 -1.67
N GLY A 20 -16.48 2.05 -2.79
CA GLY A 20 -15.80 1.38 -3.90
C GLY A 20 -15.90 -0.16 -3.89
N ILE A 21 -16.32 -0.79 -2.78
CA ILE A 21 -16.41 -2.26 -2.65
C ILE A 21 -17.38 -2.85 -3.68
N GLN A 22 -18.48 -2.15 -3.98
CA GLN A 22 -19.43 -2.57 -5.03
C GLN A 22 -18.79 -2.71 -6.42
N TYR A 23 -17.73 -1.95 -6.70
CA TYR A 23 -17.01 -2.04 -7.97
C TYR A 23 -16.05 -3.23 -7.98
N ILE A 24 -15.39 -3.54 -6.86
CA ILE A 24 -14.55 -4.75 -6.74
C ILE A 24 -15.37 -6.00 -7.06
N GLN A 25 -16.61 -6.07 -6.57
CA GLN A 25 -17.50 -7.20 -6.83
C GLN A 25 -17.95 -7.30 -8.29
N LYS A 26 -18.08 -6.16 -9.00
CA LYS A 26 -18.60 -6.10 -10.37
C LYS A 26 -17.50 -6.08 -11.44
N LEU A 27 -16.44 -5.31 -11.21
CA LEU A 27 -15.42 -4.98 -12.19
C LEU A 27 -14.05 -5.55 -11.81
N ALA A 28 -13.89 -6.10 -10.60
CA ALA A 28 -12.63 -6.50 -9.99
C ALA A 28 -11.65 -5.36 -9.69
N PHE A 29 -12.07 -4.10 -9.87
CA PHE A 29 -11.30 -2.91 -9.50
C PHE A 29 -12.24 -1.73 -9.21
N ILE A 30 -11.71 -0.71 -8.52
CA ILE A 30 -12.42 0.55 -8.20
C ILE A 30 -12.08 1.57 -9.29
N PRO A 31 -13.07 2.05 -10.09
CA PRO A 31 -12.81 3.05 -11.12
C PRO A 31 -12.43 4.41 -10.53
N ALA A 32 -11.31 4.95 -11.00
CA ALA A 32 -10.77 6.23 -10.55
C ALA A 32 -11.64 7.43 -10.94
N ASP A 33 -12.46 7.31 -11.99
CA ASP A 33 -13.45 8.30 -12.42
C ASP A 33 -14.79 8.20 -11.68
N SER A 34 -14.93 7.25 -10.75
CA SER A 34 -16.15 7.04 -9.96
C SER A 34 -15.92 7.18 -8.46
N VAL A 35 -14.70 6.95 -7.99
CA VAL A 35 -14.34 6.96 -6.56
C VAL A 35 -12.97 7.60 -6.38
N ASN A 36 -12.88 8.62 -5.54
CA ASN A 36 -11.60 9.17 -5.11
C ASN A 36 -10.83 8.15 -4.27
N GLU A 37 -9.49 8.27 -4.26
CA GLU A 37 -8.60 7.38 -3.52
C GLU A 37 -8.69 5.93 -4.00
N SER A 38 -8.96 5.74 -5.29
CA SER A 38 -9.28 4.44 -5.86
C SER A 38 -8.17 3.41 -5.70
N VAL A 39 -6.90 3.83 -5.80
CA VAL A 39 -5.72 2.97 -5.61
C VAL A 39 -5.53 2.68 -4.14
N ALA A 40 -5.54 3.70 -3.28
CA ALA A 40 -5.37 3.52 -1.83
C ALA A 40 -6.39 2.52 -1.29
N LYS A 41 -7.69 2.78 -1.50
CA LYS A 41 -8.78 1.88 -1.07
C LYS A 41 -8.60 0.46 -1.59
N ALA A 42 -8.25 0.30 -2.87
CA ALA A 42 -8.12 -1.03 -3.44
C ALA A 42 -6.94 -1.83 -2.88
N LEU A 43 -5.82 -1.17 -2.57
CA LEU A 43 -4.66 -1.82 -1.97
C LEU A 43 -4.95 -2.23 -0.52
N GLU A 44 -5.57 -1.35 0.27
CA GLU A 44 -5.97 -1.67 1.65
C GLU A 44 -7.01 -2.79 1.70
N TYR A 45 -8.05 -2.72 0.86
CA TYR A 45 -9.04 -3.82 0.79
C TYR A 45 -8.42 -5.15 0.35
N ALA A 46 -7.34 -5.12 -0.45
CA ALA A 46 -6.62 -6.34 -0.80
C ALA A 46 -5.86 -6.94 0.41
N ILE A 47 -5.38 -6.10 1.33
CA ILE A 47 -4.78 -6.54 2.61
C ILE A 47 -5.87 -7.13 3.51
N ASP A 48 -7.00 -6.44 3.66
CA ASP A 48 -8.14 -6.91 4.44
C ASP A 48 -8.65 -8.25 3.93
N ASP A 49 -8.83 -8.38 2.62
CA ASP A 49 -9.26 -9.63 1.98
C ASP A 49 -8.27 -10.77 2.23
N ALA A 50 -6.97 -10.51 2.24
CA ALA A 50 -5.95 -11.51 2.60
C ALA A 50 -6.10 -11.97 4.06
N CYS A 51 -6.35 -11.05 4.98
CA CYS A 51 -6.59 -11.37 6.38
C CYS A 51 -7.86 -12.22 6.56
N ILE A 52 -8.94 -11.86 5.86
CA ILE A 52 -10.19 -12.66 5.87
C ILE A 52 -9.94 -14.06 5.29
N ALA A 53 -9.18 -14.16 4.18
CA ALA A 53 -8.83 -15.44 3.58
C ALA A 53 -8.04 -16.35 4.54
N LEU A 54 -7.08 -15.80 5.26
CA LEU A 54 -6.29 -16.52 6.27
C LEU A 54 -7.17 -17.00 7.43
N MET A 55 -8.06 -16.14 7.94
CA MET A 55 -9.01 -16.50 9.00
C MET A 55 -9.98 -17.60 8.52
N ALA A 56 -10.56 -17.44 7.33
CA ALA A 56 -11.43 -18.44 6.72
C ALA A 56 -10.73 -19.80 6.58
N LYS A 57 -9.48 -19.80 6.11
CA LYS A 57 -8.66 -21.00 5.98
C LYS A 57 -8.43 -21.69 7.34
N SER A 58 -8.09 -20.92 8.38
CA SER A 58 -7.87 -21.47 9.73
C SER A 58 -9.15 -22.07 10.33
N MET A 59 -10.33 -21.59 9.90
CA MET A 59 -11.64 -22.06 10.34
C MET A 59 -12.21 -23.17 9.42
N GLY A 60 -11.46 -23.64 8.41
CA GLY A 60 -11.93 -24.67 7.46
C GLY A 60 -13.00 -24.19 6.47
N LYS A 61 -13.20 -22.85 6.32
CA LYS A 61 -14.16 -22.24 5.39
C LYS A 61 -13.51 -22.10 4.00
N THR A 62 -13.36 -23.21 3.29
CA THR A 62 -12.54 -23.32 2.07
C THR A 62 -13.03 -22.44 0.92
N GLU A 63 -14.34 -22.30 0.73
CA GLU A 63 -14.92 -21.49 -0.34
C GLU A 63 -14.65 -19.98 -0.09
N ASP A 64 -14.91 -19.50 1.12
CA ASP A 64 -14.61 -18.14 1.51
C ASP A 64 -13.11 -17.84 1.42
N ALA A 65 -12.25 -18.78 1.88
CA ALA A 65 -10.80 -18.65 1.77
C ALA A 65 -10.35 -18.46 0.32
N ALA A 66 -10.88 -19.25 -0.61
CA ALA A 66 -10.57 -19.13 -2.04
C ALA A 66 -11.11 -17.82 -2.65
N TYR A 67 -12.29 -17.40 -2.25
CA TYR A 67 -12.92 -16.16 -2.73
C TYR A 67 -12.11 -14.93 -2.32
N TYR A 68 -11.78 -14.80 -1.03
CA TYR A 68 -11.03 -13.66 -0.52
C TYR A 68 -9.55 -13.69 -0.95
N ASP A 69 -8.91 -14.86 -1.06
CA ASP A 69 -7.55 -14.97 -1.62
C ASP A 69 -7.48 -14.48 -3.08
N LYS A 70 -8.51 -14.74 -3.88
CA LYS A 70 -8.62 -14.19 -5.23
C LYS A 70 -8.76 -12.67 -5.21
N ARG A 71 -9.59 -12.12 -4.33
CA ARG A 71 -9.78 -10.67 -4.19
C ARG A 71 -8.50 -9.99 -3.70
N ALA A 72 -7.80 -10.57 -2.74
CA ALA A 72 -6.51 -10.08 -2.23
C ALA A 72 -5.44 -9.89 -3.32
N LYS A 73 -5.60 -10.53 -4.46
CA LYS A 73 -4.67 -10.43 -5.61
C LYS A 73 -5.11 -9.42 -6.68
N LEU A 74 -6.24 -8.74 -6.50
CA LEU A 74 -6.76 -7.76 -7.46
C LEU A 74 -5.91 -6.50 -7.54
N TYR A 75 -5.05 -6.22 -6.55
CA TYR A 75 -4.04 -5.16 -6.61
C TYR A 75 -3.22 -5.21 -7.91
N LYS A 76 -3.02 -6.39 -8.50
CA LYS A 76 -2.28 -6.59 -9.76
C LYS A 76 -2.86 -5.82 -10.94
N LEU A 77 -4.16 -5.53 -10.91
CA LEU A 77 -4.85 -4.77 -11.97
C LEU A 77 -4.46 -3.29 -11.98
N TYR A 78 -3.93 -2.77 -10.89
CA TYR A 78 -3.49 -1.37 -10.79
C TYR A 78 -2.04 -1.18 -11.19
N PHE A 79 -1.26 -2.26 -11.28
CA PHE A 79 0.15 -2.17 -11.66
C PHE A 79 0.31 -1.90 -13.15
N ASP A 80 0.86 -0.72 -13.48
CA ASP A 80 1.23 -0.37 -14.83
C ASP A 80 2.66 -0.83 -15.14
N SER A 81 2.79 -1.82 -16.00
CA SER A 81 4.08 -2.40 -16.39
C SER A 81 5.00 -1.42 -17.12
N ASN A 82 4.47 -0.35 -17.72
CA ASN A 82 5.27 0.66 -18.43
C ASN A 82 5.93 1.64 -17.44
N THR A 83 5.16 2.12 -16.47
CA THR A 83 5.65 3.11 -15.49
C THR A 83 6.21 2.47 -14.23
N LYS A 84 5.87 1.18 -13.96
CA LYS A 84 6.23 0.43 -12.74
C LYS A 84 5.65 1.08 -11.46
N PHE A 85 4.43 1.60 -11.57
CA PHE A 85 3.66 2.15 -10.44
C PHE A 85 2.27 1.54 -10.36
N MET A 86 1.68 1.56 -9.16
CA MET A 86 0.25 1.37 -8.97
C MET A 86 -0.48 2.65 -9.41
N ARG A 87 -1.44 2.54 -10.33
CA ARG A 87 -2.11 3.69 -10.94
C ARG A 87 -3.62 3.53 -10.96
N GLY A 88 -4.33 4.65 -10.87
CA GLY A 88 -5.77 4.67 -11.02
C GLY A 88 -6.22 4.18 -12.41
N LYS A 89 -7.27 3.36 -12.43
CA LYS A 89 -7.92 2.86 -13.65
C LYS A 89 -9.30 3.50 -13.79
N LEU A 90 -9.60 3.97 -14.98
CA LEU A 90 -10.92 4.47 -15.37
C LEU A 90 -11.89 3.30 -15.59
N ALA A 91 -13.19 3.56 -15.56
CA ALA A 91 -14.23 2.55 -15.78
C ALA A 91 -14.08 1.80 -17.12
N ASN A 92 -13.48 2.43 -18.13
CA ASN A 92 -13.16 1.81 -19.42
C ASN A 92 -11.93 0.88 -19.39
N GLY A 93 -11.27 0.74 -18.22
CA GLY A 93 -10.10 -0.12 -18.02
C GLY A 93 -8.75 0.52 -18.36
N GLN A 94 -8.71 1.74 -18.86
CA GLN A 94 -7.47 2.47 -19.14
C GLN A 94 -6.90 3.09 -17.87
N PHE A 95 -5.59 3.23 -17.79
CA PHE A 95 -4.96 4.00 -16.72
C PHE A 95 -5.26 5.49 -16.87
N ARG A 96 -5.52 6.17 -15.74
CA ARG A 96 -5.73 7.62 -15.72
C ARG A 96 -4.51 8.37 -16.27
N ALA A 97 -4.74 9.38 -17.09
CA ALA A 97 -3.72 10.26 -17.64
C ALA A 97 -4.19 11.72 -17.52
N PRO A 98 -3.27 12.69 -17.36
CA PRO A 98 -1.82 12.51 -17.19
C PRO A 98 -1.46 11.81 -15.86
N PHE A 99 -0.22 11.31 -15.72
CA PHE A 99 0.26 10.67 -14.50
C PHE A 99 1.61 11.23 -14.09
N SER A 100 1.71 11.69 -12.84
CA SER A 100 2.96 11.98 -12.16
C SER A 100 3.05 11.11 -10.92
N PRO A 101 4.14 10.34 -10.73
CA PRO A 101 4.31 9.53 -9.53
C PRO A 101 4.62 10.36 -8.27
N PHE A 102 4.90 11.65 -8.42
CA PHE A 102 5.21 12.58 -7.32
C PHE A 102 3.97 13.31 -6.82
N GLU A 103 2.97 13.53 -7.67
CA GLU A 103 1.78 14.29 -7.30
C GLU A 103 1.03 13.63 -6.15
N ALA A 104 0.79 14.41 -5.10
CA ALA A 104 0.00 14.02 -3.95
C ALA A 104 -1.07 15.09 -3.68
N LYS A 105 -2.35 14.68 -3.72
CA LYS A 105 -3.48 15.53 -3.33
C LYS A 105 -4.26 14.82 -2.26
N HIS A 106 -4.36 15.42 -1.09
CA HIS A 106 -5.09 14.83 0.01
C HIS A 106 -6.55 14.60 -0.37
N ARG A 107 -6.98 13.33 -0.42
CA ARG A 107 -8.35 12.88 -0.69
C ARG A 107 -8.94 13.25 -2.06
N GLU A 108 -8.16 13.81 -2.96
CA GLU A 108 -8.66 14.30 -4.26
C GLU A 108 -8.07 13.60 -5.49
N ASN A 109 -7.19 12.62 -5.29
CA ASN A 109 -6.62 11.83 -6.39
C ASN A 109 -6.81 10.31 -6.17
N ASP A 110 -5.98 9.51 -6.78
CA ASP A 110 -6.04 8.05 -6.69
C ASP A 110 -5.42 7.51 -5.39
N TYR A 111 -4.71 8.34 -4.63
CA TYR A 111 -4.04 8.01 -3.37
C TYR A 111 -4.65 8.84 -2.23
N CYS A 112 -4.59 8.36 -0.99
CA CYS A 112 -5.14 9.08 0.16
C CYS A 112 -4.11 10.07 0.74
N GLU A 113 -3.10 9.55 1.38
CA GLU A 113 -2.09 10.29 2.14
C GLU A 113 -0.69 10.00 1.61
N GLY A 114 -0.55 10.03 0.31
CA GLY A 114 0.69 9.69 -0.38
C GLY A 114 0.61 9.93 -1.87
N ASN A 115 1.59 9.39 -2.56
CA ASN A 115 1.72 9.46 -4.01
C ASN A 115 2.05 8.08 -4.61
N GLY A 116 2.29 8.04 -5.92
CA GLY A 116 2.61 6.80 -6.62
C GLY A 116 3.86 6.10 -6.10
N TRP A 117 4.89 6.87 -5.66
CA TRP A 117 6.10 6.31 -5.07
C TRP A 117 5.81 5.53 -3.78
N GLN A 118 4.96 6.05 -2.93
CA GLN A 118 4.65 5.49 -1.62
C GLN A 118 3.68 4.31 -1.73
N TYR A 119 2.55 4.51 -2.42
CA TYR A 119 1.50 3.49 -2.51
C TYR A 119 1.87 2.26 -3.37
N THR A 120 2.86 2.36 -4.27
CA THR A 120 3.30 1.19 -5.08
C THR A 120 3.75 0.00 -4.22
N TRP A 121 4.16 0.24 -3.00
CA TRP A 121 4.69 -0.78 -2.08
C TRP A 121 3.64 -1.35 -1.13
N LEU A 122 2.42 -0.81 -1.08
CA LEU A 122 1.37 -1.22 -0.13
C LEU A 122 0.75 -2.57 -0.54
N VAL A 123 1.60 -3.60 -0.58
CA VAL A 123 1.26 -4.99 -0.91
C VAL A 123 1.96 -5.96 0.06
N PRO A 124 1.86 -5.77 1.39
CA PRO A 124 2.55 -6.64 2.35
C PRO A 124 2.05 -8.08 2.31
N GLN A 125 0.82 -8.31 1.86
CA GLN A 125 0.20 -9.64 1.79
C GLN A 125 0.73 -10.52 0.63
N ASP A 126 1.36 -9.94 -0.40
CA ASP A 126 1.86 -10.69 -1.58
C ASP A 126 3.15 -10.06 -2.13
N VAL A 127 4.17 -9.90 -1.28
CA VAL A 127 5.45 -9.26 -1.68
C VAL A 127 6.10 -10.00 -2.84
N HIS A 128 6.10 -11.35 -2.84
CA HIS A 128 6.65 -12.13 -3.96
C HIS A 128 5.84 -11.93 -5.24
N GLY A 129 4.52 -11.72 -5.15
CA GLY A 129 3.69 -11.34 -6.29
C GLY A 129 4.08 -9.97 -6.85
N LEU A 130 4.36 -8.99 -6.00
CA LEU A 130 4.84 -7.67 -6.39
C LEU A 130 6.23 -7.74 -7.04
N ILE A 131 7.16 -8.50 -6.47
CA ILE A 131 8.49 -8.77 -7.06
C ILE A 131 8.35 -9.31 -8.48
N LYS A 132 7.47 -10.30 -8.67
CA LYS A 132 7.20 -10.88 -9.98
C LYS A 132 6.62 -9.87 -10.98
N LEU A 133 5.69 -9.00 -10.55
CA LEU A 133 5.13 -7.93 -11.39
C LEU A 133 6.20 -6.94 -11.83
N MET A 134 7.15 -6.62 -10.97
CA MET A 134 8.25 -5.70 -11.28
C MET A 134 9.31 -6.31 -12.20
N GLY A 135 9.33 -7.64 -12.35
CA GLY A 135 10.25 -8.34 -13.24
C GLY A 135 11.38 -9.11 -12.53
N GLY A 136 11.25 -9.33 -11.20
CA GLY A 136 12.18 -10.09 -10.37
C GLY A 136 12.97 -9.24 -9.39
N ASP A 137 13.75 -9.92 -8.54
CA ASP A 137 14.45 -9.34 -7.38
C ASP A 137 15.26 -8.10 -7.71
N LYS A 138 16.07 -8.16 -8.76
CA LYS A 138 16.94 -7.05 -9.16
C LYS A 138 16.17 -5.79 -9.58
N TYR A 139 15.09 -5.95 -10.33
CA TYR A 139 14.25 -4.80 -10.73
C TYR A 139 13.48 -4.23 -9.54
N PHE A 140 13.01 -5.10 -8.66
CA PHE A 140 12.34 -4.73 -7.43
C PHE A 140 13.28 -3.93 -6.51
N THR A 141 14.48 -4.43 -6.22
CA THR A 141 15.45 -3.74 -5.34
C THR A 141 15.93 -2.43 -5.95
N ASN A 142 16.18 -2.37 -7.26
CA ASN A 142 16.55 -1.11 -7.94
C ASN A 142 15.42 -0.06 -7.84
N LYS A 143 14.17 -0.47 -7.99
CA LYS A 143 13.01 0.43 -7.84
C LYS A 143 12.87 0.89 -6.40
N LEU A 144 13.12 0.01 -5.43
CA LEU A 144 13.11 0.33 -4.01
C LEU A 144 14.25 1.29 -3.64
N ASP A 145 15.46 1.08 -4.16
CA ASP A 145 16.58 2.03 -4.03
C ASP A 145 16.20 3.40 -4.62
N SER A 146 15.47 3.40 -5.74
CA SER A 146 15.01 4.65 -6.37
C SER A 146 14.02 5.43 -5.49
N LEU A 147 13.16 4.77 -4.72
CA LEU A 147 12.25 5.43 -3.77
C LEU A 147 13.01 6.29 -2.77
N PHE A 148 14.09 5.74 -2.17
CA PHE A 148 14.90 6.43 -1.17
C PHE A 148 15.81 7.53 -1.75
N ASN A 149 15.92 7.61 -3.07
CA ASN A 149 16.76 8.60 -3.76
C ASN A 149 15.95 9.54 -4.67
N ALA A 150 14.65 9.28 -4.89
CA ALA A 150 13.84 10.06 -5.80
C ALA A 150 13.63 11.49 -5.27
N SER A 151 13.83 12.49 -6.14
CA SER A 151 13.60 13.90 -5.85
C SER A 151 12.52 14.43 -6.78
N GLY A 152 11.51 15.09 -6.22
CA GLY A 152 10.42 15.71 -6.96
C GLY A 152 9.42 16.36 -6.02
N SER A 153 8.69 17.35 -6.53
CA SER A 153 7.66 18.06 -5.76
C SER A 153 6.39 17.22 -5.70
N MET A 154 5.81 17.13 -4.53
CA MET A 154 4.50 16.52 -4.29
C MET A 154 3.32 17.47 -4.56
N GLY A 155 3.61 18.75 -4.79
CA GLY A 155 2.61 19.81 -4.95
C GLY A 155 2.21 20.44 -3.63
N GLU A 156 1.48 21.58 -3.73
CA GLU A 156 1.06 22.37 -2.57
C GLU A 156 -0.11 21.72 -1.80
N GLU A 157 -0.86 20.83 -2.44
CA GLU A 157 -2.04 20.14 -1.88
C GLU A 157 -1.70 18.78 -1.27
N ALA A 158 -0.40 18.48 -1.08
CA ALA A 158 0.06 17.23 -0.48
C ALA A 158 -0.48 17.08 0.95
N SER A 159 -0.80 15.83 1.34
CA SER A 159 -1.23 15.55 2.71
C SER A 159 -0.13 15.94 3.71
N PRO A 160 -0.48 16.58 4.83
CA PRO A 160 0.46 16.87 5.91
C PRO A 160 1.04 15.61 6.56
N ASP A 161 0.39 14.45 6.39
CA ASP A 161 0.84 13.16 6.90
C ASP A 161 2.11 12.67 6.21
N ILE A 162 2.40 13.20 5.01
CA ILE A 162 3.63 12.86 4.27
C ILE A 162 4.82 13.64 4.88
N SER A 163 5.44 13.04 5.88
CA SER A 163 6.53 13.65 6.65
C SER A 163 7.66 12.64 6.93
N GLY A 164 8.79 13.11 7.48
CA GLY A 164 9.94 12.24 7.74
C GLY A 164 10.51 11.63 6.47
N LEU A 165 10.83 12.48 5.48
CA LEU A 165 11.16 12.02 4.13
C LEU A 165 12.63 11.60 3.99
N ILE A 166 12.85 10.44 3.33
CA ILE A 166 14.11 10.07 2.69
C ILE A 166 13.79 9.76 1.23
N GLY A 167 14.19 10.64 0.32
CA GLY A 167 13.69 10.61 -1.05
C GLY A 167 12.17 10.80 -1.10
N GLN A 168 11.44 9.81 -1.59
CA GLN A 168 9.98 9.77 -1.57
C GLN A 168 9.42 8.79 -0.51
N TYR A 169 10.27 8.16 0.27
CA TYR A 169 9.85 7.38 1.43
C TYR A 169 9.44 8.30 2.57
N ALA A 170 8.29 8.06 3.20
CA ALA A 170 7.76 8.85 4.30
C ALA A 170 7.69 8.03 5.59
N GLN A 171 8.68 8.18 6.48
CA GLN A 171 8.69 7.46 7.77
C GLN A 171 7.57 7.92 8.70
N GLY A 172 7.12 9.15 8.58
CA GLY A 172 6.05 9.71 9.41
C GLY A 172 4.65 9.26 9.04
N ASN A 173 4.48 8.35 8.09
CA ASN A 173 3.18 7.86 7.64
C ASN A 173 3.11 6.34 7.57
N GLU A 174 2.12 5.74 8.22
CA GLU A 174 1.96 4.31 8.47
C GLU A 174 1.95 3.43 7.21
N PRO A 175 1.33 3.83 6.09
CA PRO A 175 1.37 3.04 4.84
C PRO A 175 2.78 2.74 4.33
N ASN A 176 3.80 3.44 4.85
CA ASN A 176 5.19 3.29 4.43
C ASN A 176 6.06 2.42 5.35
N HIS A 177 5.65 2.20 6.61
CA HIS A 177 6.50 1.61 7.65
C HIS A 177 7.08 0.24 7.28
N HIS A 178 6.37 -0.58 6.50
CA HIS A 178 6.84 -1.89 6.05
C HIS A 178 7.90 -1.83 4.93
N ILE A 179 8.04 -0.70 4.24
CA ILE A 179 8.83 -0.58 3.01
C ILE A 179 10.31 -0.90 3.21
N PRO A 180 11.01 -0.41 4.24
CA PRO A 180 12.43 -0.72 4.46
C PRO A 180 12.71 -2.22 4.65
N TYR A 181 11.70 -2.99 5.07
CA TYR A 181 11.83 -4.44 5.29
C TYR A 181 11.63 -5.26 4.01
N LEU A 182 11.17 -4.65 2.92
CA LEU A 182 10.90 -5.35 1.66
C LEU A 182 12.17 -5.92 1.01
N TYR A 183 13.34 -5.35 1.28
CA TYR A 183 14.61 -5.91 0.81
C TYR A 183 14.86 -7.34 1.28
N ASN A 184 14.30 -7.74 2.44
CA ASN A 184 14.42 -9.10 2.96
C ASN A 184 13.85 -10.16 2.02
N PHE A 185 12.79 -9.82 1.28
CA PHE A 185 12.10 -10.72 0.35
C PHE A 185 12.85 -10.91 -0.98
N ALA A 186 13.83 -10.03 -1.27
CA ALA A 186 14.64 -10.06 -2.48
C ALA A 186 16.11 -10.40 -2.21
N GLY A 187 16.42 -10.95 -1.03
CA GLY A 187 17.76 -11.43 -0.68
C GLY A 187 18.77 -10.35 -0.30
N GLU A 188 18.32 -9.09 -0.08
CA GLU A 188 19.21 -7.97 0.26
C GLU A 188 19.01 -7.47 1.71
N GLN A 189 18.99 -8.38 2.69
CA GLN A 189 18.75 -8.10 4.12
C GLN A 189 19.68 -7.02 4.69
N TRP A 190 20.89 -6.92 4.18
CA TRP A 190 21.86 -5.89 4.58
C TRP A 190 21.35 -4.47 4.28
N LYS A 191 20.56 -4.28 3.21
CA LYS A 191 19.91 -2.98 2.91
C LYS A 191 18.83 -2.65 3.93
N THR A 192 18.03 -3.63 4.35
CA THR A 192 17.09 -3.45 5.46
C THR A 192 17.84 -2.97 6.71
N ALA A 193 18.90 -3.67 7.11
CA ALA A 193 19.68 -3.31 8.30
C ALA A 193 20.28 -1.89 8.19
N SER A 194 20.82 -1.54 7.02
CA SER A 194 21.36 -0.20 6.78
C SER A 194 20.29 0.87 6.83
N MET A 195 19.15 0.64 6.18
CA MET A 195 18.06 1.62 6.10
C MET A 195 17.40 1.83 7.46
N THR A 196 17.10 0.76 8.20
CA THR A 196 16.52 0.88 9.55
C THR A 196 17.46 1.60 10.50
N ARG A 197 18.78 1.38 10.41
CA ARG A 197 19.75 2.15 11.18
C ARG A 197 19.69 3.64 10.81
N THR A 198 19.67 3.96 9.51
CA THR A 198 19.54 5.34 9.04
C THR A 198 18.26 6.01 9.57
N LEU A 199 17.13 5.31 9.53
CA LEU A 199 15.84 5.81 10.07
C LEU A 199 15.94 6.09 11.57
N MET A 200 16.46 5.14 12.35
CA MET A 200 16.61 5.31 13.80
C MET A 200 17.52 6.48 14.16
N ASP A 201 18.63 6.64 13.44
CA ASP A 201 19.62 7.66 13.74
C ASP A 201 19.20 9.07 13.27
N SER A 202 18.34 9.17 12.24
CA SER A 202 17.96 10.46 11.63
C SER A 202 16.54 10.93 11.94
N MET A 203 15.62 10.02 12.25
CA MET A 203 14.19 10.34 12.39
C MET A 203 13.69 10.33 13.83
N TYR A 204 14.49 9.83 14.78
CA TYR A 204 14.09 9.70 16.18
C TYR A 204 15.14 10.29 17.10
N THR A 205 14.68 11.05 18.10
CA THR A 205 15.54 11.66 19.11
C THR A 205 14.93 11.52 20.51
N SER A 206 15.71 11.79 21.54
CA SER A 206 15.23 11.81 22.94
C SER A 206 14.59 13.14 23.37
N GLN A 207 14.37 14.07 22.41
CA GLN A 207 13.74 15.35 22.70
C GLN A 207 12.20 15.23 22.67
N PRO A 208 11.46 16.20 23.24
CA PRO A 208 9.99 16.19 23.25
C PRO A 208 9.34 16.13 21.84
N ASP A 209 10.04 16.62 20.82
CA ASP A 209 9.66 16.60 19.40
C ASP A 209 10.40 15.51 18.61
N GLY A 210 10.85 14.48 19.28
CA GLY A 210 11.76 13.46 18.76
C GLY A 210 11.12 12.39 17.87
N LEU A 211 9.84 12.50 17.54
CA LEU A 211 9.15 11.59 16.61
C LEU A 211 8.92 12.29 15.27
N CYS A 212 9.18 11.59 14.16
CA CYS A 212 8.84 12.10 12.85
C CYS A 212 7.37 11.74 12.52
N GLY A 213 6.57 12.75 12.15
CA GLY A 213 5.19 12.56 11.73
C GLY A 213 4.19 12.35 12.85
N ASN A 214 3.06 11.74 12.50
CA ASN A 214 2.00 11.42 13.44
C ASN A 214 2.34 10.20 14.27
N GLU A 215 1.85 10.18 15.48
CA GLU A 215 2.01 9.01 16.34
C GLU A 215 0.86 8.00 16.13
N ASP A 216 -0.34 8.49 15.83
CA ASP A 216 -1.55 7.75 15.43
C ASP A 216 -1.73 6.37 16.09
N ALA A 217 -1.85 6.33 17.41
CA ALA A 217 -2.01 5.10 18.18
C ALA A 217 -0.76 4.18 18.22
N GLY A 218 0.42 4.73 18.03
CA GLY A 218 1.71 4.08 18.22
C GLY A 218 2.38 3.62 16.93
N GLN A 219 3.50 4.25 16.61
CA GLN A 219 4.36 3.82 15.50
C GLN A 219 5.13 2.57 15.88
N MET A 220 4.62 1.40 15.53
CA MET A 220 5.21 0.11 15.92
C MET A 220 6.48 -0.25 15.14
N SER A 221 6.85 0.52 14.12
CA SER A 221 8.05 0.30 13.28
C SER A 221 9.30 1.01 13.81
N ALA A 222 9.20 1.75 14.89
CA ALA A 222 10.31 2.47 15.50
C ALA A 222 11.15 1.58 16.41
#